data_0f3eb80522b82594d75ec5d6db46adab
#
_entry.id   0f3eb80522b82594d75ec5d6db46adab
#
_cell.length_a   1.000
_cell.length_b   1.000
_cell.length_c   1.000
_cell.angle_alpha   90.00
_cell.angle_beta   90.00
_cell.angle_gamma   90.00
#
_symmetry.space_group_name_H-M   'P 1'
#
loop_
_entity.id
_entity.type
_entity.pdbx_description
1 polymer ?
#
loop_
_entity_poly.entity_id
_entity_poly.type
_entity_poly.pdbx_seq_one_letter_code
_entity_poly.pdbx_strand_id
1 'polypeptide(L)'
;MESINPTRCAIYTRKSTDEGLEKEFNTLEAQREAGENYIRSMKHQGWVALPEHYDDGGYSGGNLKRPALKQLLADVEAGKVDMIVVYKIDRLTRSLLDFAQLVQTFEKHHCSFVSVTQHFNTCDSMGKLTLNILLSFAQFERELGAERVRDKIAASKKKGMWTGGPVPLGYDSKNKKLVINKEEAEIIRFIFEDYKRTKSQFQTVRDLSLIHISEPTRPERIS
;
A
#
# COMPACT_ATOMS: atom_id res chain seq x y z
N MET A 1 -20.89 -41.26 4.19
CA MET A 1 -19.80 -40.61 3.42
C MET A 1 -20.11 -39.13 3.47
N GLU A 2 -19.45 -38.38 4.33
CA GLU A 2 -19.57 -36.91 4.33
C GLU A 2 -19.06 -36.42 2.97
N SER A 3 -19.89 -35.67 2.27
CA SER A 3 -19.51 -35.01 1.02
C SER A 3 -18.50 -33.93 1.38
N ILE A 4 -17.22 -34.19 1.19
CA ILE A 4 -16.16 -33.17 1.31
C ILE A 4 -16.45 -32.13 0.21
N ASN A 5 -16.85 -30.94 0.59
CA ASN A 5 -16.96 -29.85 -0.37
C ASN A 5 -15.58 -29.64 -1.02
N PRO A 6 -15.49 -29.60 -2.36
CA PRO A 6 -14.21 -29.43 -3.01
C PRO A 6 -13.59 -28.08 -2.68
N THR A 7 -12.31 -28.10 -2.29
CA THR A 7 -11.51 -26.87 -2.08
C THR A 7 -11.05 -26.35 -3.44
N ARG A 8 -11.55 -25.20 -3.86
CA ARG A 8 -11.27 -24.58 -5.17
C ARG A 8 -9.92 -23.87 -5.13
N CYS A 9 -8.92 -24.43 -5.83
CA CYS A 9 -7.55 -23.97 -5.83
C CYS A 9 -7.24 -23.13 -7.07
N ALA A 10 -6.87 -21.86 -6.90
CA ALA A 10 -6.36 -20.99 -7.96
C ALA A 10 -4.83 -21.06 -7.99
N ILE A 11 -4.25 -21.23 -9.17
CA ILE A 11 -2.79 -21.21 -9.36
C ILE A 11 -2.40 -19.85 -9.91
N TYR A 12 -1.54 -19.13 -9.18
CA TYR A 12 -1.00 -17.85 -9.62
C TYR A 12 0.46 -18.00 -10.05
N THR A 13 0.80 -17.51 -11.23
CA THR A 13 2.14 -17.53 -11.78
C THR A 13 2.61 -16.14 -12.21
N ARG A 14 3.92 -15.88 -12.13
CA ARG A 14 4.51 -14.60 -12.53
C ARG A 14 5.93 -14.77 -13.05
N LYS A 15 6.25 -14.06 -14.14
CA LYS A 15 7.60 -13.95 -14.69
C LYS A 15 7.92 -12.47 -14.96
N SER A 16 9.09 -11.99 -14.51
CA SER A 16 9.61 -10.66 -14.84
C SER A 16 10.34 -10.69 -16.18
N THR A 17 10.36 -9.57 -16.90
CA THR A 17 11.17 -9.39 -18.12
C THR A 17 12.68 -9.48 -17.84
N ASP A 18 13.11 -9.11 -16.61
CA ASP A 18 14.52 -9.06 -16.21
C ASP A 18 15.05 -10.39 -15.66
N GLU A 19 14.19 -11.39 -15.45
CA GLU A 19 14.61 -12.73 -15.04
C GLU A 19 15.11 -13.47 -16.25
N GLY A 20 16.47 -13.53 -16.41
CA GLY A 20 17.15 -14.17 -17.53
C GLY A 20 16.70 -15.62 -17.79
N LEU A 21 16.91 -16.04 -19.03
CA LEU A 21 16.48 -17.33 -19.60
C LEU A 21 17.11 -18.58 -18.95
N GLU A 22 17.96 -18.42 -17.94
CA GLU A 22 18.89 -19.46 -17.49
C GLU A 22 18.35 -20.48 -16.46
N LYS A 23 17.04 -20.50 -16.12
CA LYS A 23 16.52 -21.55 -15.23
C LYS A 23 15.22 -22.12 -15.81
N GLU A 24 15.26 -23.40 -16.17
CA GLU A 24 14.13 -24.17 -16.72
C GLU A 24 12.81 -24.06 -15.92
N PHE A 25 12.89 -23.76 -14.61
CA PHE A 25 11.73 -23.62 -13.72
C PHE A 25 11.20 -22.17 -13.58
N ASN A 26 11.62 -21.23 -14.42
CA ASN A 26 11.16 -19.84 -14.37
C ASN A 26 10.05 -19.52 -15.38
N THR A 27 9.63 -20.47 -16.20
CA THR A 27 8.50 -20.26 -17.12
C THR A 27 7.17 -20.30 -16.40
N LEU A 28 6.16 -19.61 -16.93
CA LEU A 28 4.81 -19.61 -16.36
C LEU A 28 4.22 -21.03 -16.37
N GLU A 29 4.50 -21.78 -17.43
CA GLU A 29 4.07 -23.17 -17.61
C GLU A 29 4.65 -24.09 -16.54
N ALA A 30 5.97 -24.02 -16.30
CA ALA A 30 6.62 -24.86 -15.28
C ALA A 30 6.10 -24.54 -13.85
N GLN A 31 5.85 -23.27 -13.54
CA GLN A 31 5.25 -22.87 -12.26
C GLN A 31 3.82 -23.41 -12.12
N ARG A 32 3.03 -23.37 -13.19
CA ARG A 32 1.67 -23.92 -13.25
C ARG A 32 1.69 -25.43 -13.07
N GLU A 33 2.51 -26.13 -13.83
CA GLU A 33 2.65 -27.58 -13.72
C GLU A 33 3.01 -28.01 -12.30
N ALA A 34 3.94 -27.30 -11.66
CA ALA A 34 4.30 -27.54 -10.25
C ALA A 34 3.10 -27.34 -9.32
N GLY A 35 2.30 -26.28 -9.53
CA GLY A 35 1.08 -26.03 -8.78
C GLY A 35 0.02 -27.11 -8.99
N GLU A 36 -0.23 -27.53 -10.23
CA GLU A 36 -1.17 -28.61 -10.55
C GLU A 36 -0.76 -29.94 -9.94
N ASN A 37 0.54 -30.29 -10.02
CA ASN A 37 1.06 -31.51 -9.42
C ASN A 37 0.91 -31.48 -7.88
N TYR A 38 1.13 -30.32 -7.27
CA TYR A 38 0.90 -30.15 -5.82
C TYR A 38 -0.58 -30.32 -5.47
N ILE A 39 -1.51 -29.66 -6.18
CA ILE A 39 -2.96 -29.83 -5.98
C ILE A 39 -3.37 -31.29 -6.17
N ARG A 40 -2.83 -31.96 -7.19
CA ARG A 40 -3.10 -33.38 -7.45
C ARG A 40 -2.65 -34.27 -6.30
N SER A 41 -1.53 -33.98 -5.67
CA SER A 41 -1.06 -34.71 -4.49
C SER A 41 -1.99 -34.57 -3.29
N MET A 42 -2.71 -33.44 -3.20
CA MET A 42 -3.67 -33.11 -2.14
C MET A 42 -5.13 -33.49 -2.48
N LYS A 43 -5.35 -34.23 -3.57
CA LYS A 43 -6.69 -34.67 -4.01
C LYS A 43 -7.46 -35.41 -2.91
N HIS A 44 -6.75 -36.14 -2.04
CA HIS A 44 -7.35 -36.85 -0.90
C HIS A 44 -7.99 -35.89 0.13
N GLN A 45 -7.61 -34.61 0.14
CA GLN A 45 -8.20 -33.55 0.97
C GLN A 45 -9.31 -32.76 0.23
N GLY A 46 -9.70 -33.22 -0.97
CA GLY A 46 -10.75 -32.57 -1.76
C GLY A 46 -10.28 -31.37 -2.59
N TRP A 47 -8.97 -31.19 -2.80
CA TRP A 47 -8.46 -30.06 -3.59
C TRP A 47 -8.71 -30.25 -5.07
N VAL A 48 -9.21 -29.19 -5.73
CA VAL A 48 -9.52 -29.16 -7.17
C VAL A 48 -8.95 -27.88 -7.78
N ALA A 49 -8.15 -28.00 -8.82
CA ALA A 49 -7.64 -26.86 -9.56
C ALA A 49 -8.77 -26.17 -10.33
N LEU A 50 -8.84 -24.85 -10.23
CA LEU A 50 -9.72 -24.04 -11.06
C LEU A 50 -9.18 -23.97 -12.49
N PRO A 51 -10.07 -23.93 -13.51
CA PRO A 51 -9.68 -23.82 -14.91
C PRO A 51 -9.15 -22.43 -15.28
N GLU A 52 -9.44 -21.41 -14.48
CA GLU A 52 -9.01 -20.05 -14.71
C GLU A 52 -7.49 -19.91 -14.56
N HIS A 53 -6.90 -19.14 -15.48
CA HIS A 53 -5.47 -18.88 -15.52
C HIS A 53 -5.15 -17.48 -14.96
N TYR A 54 -4.36 -17.42 -13.88
CA TYR A 54 -3.89 -16.17 -13.28
C TYR A 54 -2.38 -16.00 -13.51
N ASP A 55 -2.04 -15.54 -14.74
CA ASP A 55 -0.66 -15.46 -15.22
C ASP A 55 -0.25 -14.03 -15.50
N ASP A 56 0.74 -13.52 -14.78
CA ASP A 56 1.34 -12.21 -14.99
C ASP A 56 2.73 -12.34 -15.61
N GLY A 57 2.78 -12.51 -16.94
CA GLY A 57 4.01 -12.48 -17.75
C GLY A 57 4.49 -11.06 -17.96
N GLY A 58 5.79 -10.77 -17.72
CA GLY A 58 6.39 -9.46 -17.96
C GLY A 58 6.20 -8.44 -16.83
N TYR A 59 5.74 -8.85 -15.66
CA TYR A 59 5.49 -7.95 -14.53
C TYR A 59 6.47 -8.17 -13.38
N SER A 60 6.99 -7.07 -12.78
CA SER A 60 7.84 -7.12 -11.60
C SER A 60 7.06 -7.53 -10.34
N GLY A 61 7.71 -8.28 -9.44
CA GLY A 61 7.16 -8.64 -8.13
C GLY A 61 6.99 -7.48 -7.14
N GLY A 62 7.56 -6.30 -7.43
CA GLY A 62 7.44 -5.09 -6.62
C GLY A 62 6.19 -4.23 -6.89
N ASN A 63 5.31 -4.66 -7.80
CA ASN A 63 4.09 -3.91 -8.14
C ASN A 63 2.86 -4.82 -8.04
N LEU A 64 1.89 -4.44 -7.21
CA LEU A 64 0.62 -5.17 -7.06
C LEU A 64 -0.42 -4.84 -8.14
N LYS A 65 -0.19 -3.83 -8.98
CA LYS A 65 -1.11 -3.43 -10.06
C LYS A 65 -0.91 -4.29 -11.30
N ARG A 66 -1.08 -5.59 -11.17
CA ARG A 66 -0.94 -6.60 -12.22
C ARG A 66 -2.32 -7.13 -12.63
N PRO A 67 -2.59 -7.36 -13.93
CA PRO A 67 -3.92 -7.77 -14.40
C PRO A 67 -4.42 -9.08 -13.78
N ALA A 68 -3.60 -10.15 -13.83
CA ALA A 68 -4.01 -11.45 -13.31
C ALA A 68 -4.12 -11.45 -11.78
N LEU A 69 -3.25 -10.73 -11.06
CA LEU A 69 -3.37 -10.58 -9.61
C LEU A 69 -4.67 -9.84 -9.23
N LYS A 70 -5.04 -8.78 -9.96
CA LYS A 70 -6.31 -8.07 -9.72
C LYS A 70 -7.51 -8.96 -9.95
N GLN A 71 -7.50 -9.77 -11.01
CA GLN A 71 -8.55 -10.73 -11.29
C GLN A 71 -8.64 -11.76 -10.17
N LEU A 72 -7.50 -12.33 -9.74
CA LEU A 72 -7.45 -13.28 -8.62
C LEU A 72 -8.06 -12.67 -7.35
N LEU A 73 -7.70 -11.43 -7.00
CA LEU A 73 -8.24 -10.75 -5.83
C LEU A 73 -9.76 -10.56 -5.94
N ALA A 74 -10.27 -10.14 -7.10
CA ALA A 74 -11.71 -10.01 -7.33
C ALA A 74 -12.45 -11.36 -7.19
N ASP A 75 -11.86 -12.46 -7.67
CA ASP A 75 -12.44 -13.79 -7.56
C ASP A 75 -12.37 -14.34 -6.12
N VAL A 76 -11.34 -13.98 -5.35
CA VAL A 76 -11.26 -14.24 -3.90
C VAL A 76 -12.35 -13.46 -3.15
N GLU A 77 -12.52 -12.17 -3.42
CA GLU A 77 -13.56 -11.33 -2.82
C GLU A 77 -14.98 -11.83 -3.17
N ALA A 78 -15.16 -12.38 -4.37
CA ALA A 78 -16.41 -12.99 -4.81
C ALA A 78 -16.65 -14.40 -4.22
N GLY A 79 -15.72 -14.92 -3.41
CA GLY A 79 -15.83 -16.26 -2.81
C GLY A 79 -15.74 -17.41 -3.81
N LYS A 80 -15.08 -17.23 -4.96
CA LYS A 80 -14.87 -18.25 -5.98
C LYS A 80 -13.64 -19.11 -5.76
N VAL A 81 -12.69 -18.62 -4.93
CA VAL A 81 -11.38 -19.22 -4.64
C VAL A 81 -11.27 -19.51 -3.16
N ASP A 82 -11.00 -20.76 -2.79
CA ASP A 82 -10.80 -21.18 -1.40
C ASP A 82 -9.31 -21.27 -1.03
N MET A 83 -8.44 -21.46 -2.06
CA MET A 83 -7.01 -21.65 -1.88
C MET A 83 -6.23 -21.01 -3.02
N ILE A 84 -5.17 -20.28 -2.69
CA ILE A 84 -4.21 -19.74 -3.65
C ILE A 84 -2.93 -20.58 -3.58
N VAL A 85 -2.48 -21.10 -4.71
CA VAL A 85 -1.27 -21.89 -4.84
C VAL A 85 -0.26 -21.12 -5.69
N VAL A 86 0.95 -20.91 -5.15
CA VAL A 86 2.07 -20.29 -5.87
C VAL A 86 3.30 -21.19 -5.82
N TYR A 87 4.14 -21.11 -6.83
CA TYR A 87 5.40 -21.84 -6.85
C TYR A 87 6.34 -21.40 -5.72
N LYS A 88 6.52 -20.06 -5.57
CA LYS A 88 7.28 -19.39 -4.49
C LYS A 88 6.57 -18.10 -4.08
N ILE A 89 6.77 -17.67 -2.84
CA ILE A 89 6.20 -16.41 -2.31
C ILE A 89 6.63 -15.19 -3.15
N ASP A 90 7.86 -15.18 -3.68
CA ASP A 90 8.39 -14.09 -4.51
C ASP A 90 7.67 -13.97 -5.88
N ARG A 91 6.92 -15.00 -6.30
CA ARG A 91 6.02 -14.91 -7.45
C ARG A 91 4.82 -14.03 -7.14
N LEU A 92 4.30 -14.10 -5.92
CA LEU A 92 3.21 -13.25 -5.48
C LEU A 92 3.70 -11.82 -5.21
N THR A 93 4.72 -11.64 -4.38
CA THR A 93 5.37 -10.35 -4.12
C THR A 93 6.78 -10.53 -3.56
N ARG A 94 7.64 -9.51 -3.79
CA ARG A 94 8.98 -9.41 -3.17
C ARG A 94 8.98 -8.54 -1.91
N SER A 95 7.90 -7.84 -1.64
CA SER A 95 7.73 -6.98 -0.47
C SER A 95 7.03 -7.77 0.65
N LEU A 96 7.66 -7.85 1.80
CA LEU A 96 7.07 -8.48 2.99
C LEU A 96 5.78 -7.76 3.42
N LEU A 97 5.76 -6.44 3.29
CA LEU A 97 4.60 -5.61 3.62
C LEU A 97 3.40 -5.92 2.70
N ASP A 98 3.66 -6.00 1.38
CA ASP A 98 2.62 -6.32 0.41
C ASP A 98 2.12 -7.76 0.60
N PHE A 99 3.02 -8.71 0.91
CA PHE A 99 2.65 -10.08 1.25
C PHE A 99 1.71 -10.13 2.45
N ALA A 100 2.06 -9.42 3.52
CA ALA A 100 1.25 -9.32 4.71
C ALA A 100 -0.17 -8.79 4.42
N GLN A 101 -0.28 -7.73 3.61
CA GLN A 101 -1.57 -7.15 3.20
C GLN A 101 -2.40 -8.12 2.36
N LEU A 102 -1.77 -8.80 1.40
CA LEU A 102 -2.45 -9.79 0.54
C LEU A 102 -3.00 -10.94 1.37
N VAL A 103 -2.20 -11.50 2.27
CA VAL A 103 -2.64 -12.63 3.10
C VAL A 103 -3.73 -12.23 4.08
N GLN A 104 -3.68 -11.03 4.66
CA GLN A 104 -4.80 -10.50 5.46
C GLN A 104 -6.09 -10.39 4.64
N THR A 105 -5.99 -9.96 3.37
CA THR A 105 -7.14 -9.93 2.46
C THR A 105 -7.67 -11.34 2.20
N PHE A 106 -6.79 -12.32 1.97
CA PHE A 106 -7.19 -13.71 1.76
C PHE A 106 -7.90 -14.27 2.99
N GLU A 107 -7.33 -14.09 4.19
CA GLU A 107 -7.95 -14.56 5.44
C GLU A 107 -9.33 -13.94 5.69
N LYS A 108 -9.48 -12.63 5.40
CA LYS A 108 -10.77 -11.94 5.52
C LYS A 108 -11.87 -12.58 4.65
N HIS A 109 -11.50 -13.15 3.51
CA HIS A 109 -12.39 -13.83 2.58
C HIS A 109 -12.34 -15.36 2.69
N HIS A 110 -11.82 -15.90 3.82
CA HIS A 110 -11.69 -17.34 4.08
C HIS A 110 -10.91 -18.10 3.01
N CYS A 111 -9.99 -17.41 2.30
CA CYS A 111 -9.10 -18.00 1.32
C CYS A 111 -7.74 -18.30 1.96
N SER A 112 -7.26 -19.51 1.77
CA SER A 112 -5.94 -19.94 2.27
C SER A 112 -4.86 -19.73 1.22
N PHE A 113 -3.59 -19.73 1.64
CA PHE A 113 -2.44 -19.52 0.77
C PHE A 113 -1.40 -20.64 0.96
N VAL A 114 -0.84 -21.14 -0.15
CA VAL A 114 0.19 -22.17 -0.16
C VAL A 114 1.32 -21.82 -1.12
N SER A 115 2.56 -21.98 -0.65
CA SER A 115 3.77 -21.95 -1.48
C SER A 115 4.35 -23.37 -1.63
N VAL A 116 4.46 -23.84 -2.88
CA VAL A 116 4.85 -25.22 -3.18
C VAL A 116 6.25 -25.55 -2.70
N THR A 117 7.24 -24.69 -3.01
CA THR A 117 8.66 -24.98 -2.73
C THR A 117 9.13 -24.57 -1.34
N GLN A 118 8.42 -23.67 -0.67
CA GLN A 118 8.82 -23.15 0.63
C GLN A 118 8.08 -23.82 1.80
N HIS A 119 7.26 -24.85 1.51
CA HIS A 119 6.44 -25.56 2.50
C HIS A 119 5.66 -24.62 3.43
N PHE A 120 5.18 -23.51 2.87
CA PHE A 120 4.40 -22.51 3.60
C PHE A 120 2.92 -22.71 3.26
N ASN A 121 2.11 -23.00 4.28
CA ASN A 121 0.68 -23.28 4.13
C ASN A 121 -0.09 -22.60 5.27
N THR A 122 -0.95 -21.65 4.96
CA THR A 122 -1.76 -20.95 5.99
C THR A 122 -2.89 -21.80 6.58
N CYS A 123 -3.17 -23.00 6.05
CA CYS A 123 -4.08 -23.96 6.67
C CYS A 123 -3.49 -24.57 7.95
N ASP A 124 -2.17 -24.73 8.01
CA ASP A 124 -1.47 -25.41 9.10
C ASP A 124 -1.17 -24.44 10.25
N SER A 125 -1.15 -24.95 11.48
CA SER A 125 -0.80 -24.15 12.68
C SER A 125 0.58 -23.52 12.55
N MET A 126 1.55 -24.24 11.96
CA MET A 126 2.91 -23.76 11.75
C MET A 126 2.97 -22.63 10.71
N GLY A 127 2.21 -22.77 9.62
CA GLY A 127 2.08 -21.69 8.62
C GLY A 127 1.41 -20.45 9.19
N LYS A 128 0.36 -20.59 10.02
CA LYS A 128 -0.27 -19.47 10.73
C LYS A 128 0.70 -18.79 11.69
N LEU A 129 1.49 -19.55 12.45
CA LEU A 129 2.52 -18.98 13.32
C LEU A 129 3.55 -18.19 12.51
N THR A 130 4.06 -18.79 11.43
CA THR A 130 5.02 -18.12 10.53
C THR A 130 4.42 -16.86 9.93
N LEU A 131 3.16 -16.89 9.51
CA LEU A 131 2.45 -15.70 9.02
C LEU A 131 2.41 -14.60 10.08
N ASN A 132 2.03 -14.91 11.32
CA ASN A 132 1.97 -13.94 12.41
C ASN A 132 3.34 -13.29 12.69
N ILE A 133 4.42 -14.07 12.61
CA ILE A 133 5.78 -13.55 12.72
C ILE A 133 6.07 -12.59 11.56
N LEU A 134 5.76 -12.96 10.32
CA LEU A 134 5.97 -12.11 9.14
C LEU A 134 5.14 -10.81 9.21
N LEU A 135 3.89 -10.90 9.68
CA LEU A 135 3.03 -9.73 9.91
C LEU A 135 3.62 -8.77 10.95
N SER A 136 4.15 -9.31 12.05
CA SER A 136 4.82 -8.52 13.09
C SER A 136 6.08 -7.83 12.55
N PHE A 137 6.87 -8.50 11.72
CA PHE A 137 8.02 -7.91 11.05
C PHE A 137 7.62 -6.79 10.08
N ALA A 138 6.58 -7.01 9.27
CA ALA A 138 6.07 -6.00 8.34
C ALA A 138 5.56 -4.76 9.07
N GLN A 139 4.90 -4.93 10.22
CA GLN A 139 4.48 -3.84 11.08
C GLN A 139 5.68 -3.08 11.66
N PHE A 140 6.67 -3.78 12.18
CA PHE A 140 7.89 -3.20 12.72
C PHE A 140 8.67 -2.38 11.67
N GLU A 141 8.83 -2.91 10.45
CA GLU A 141 9.46 -2.16 9.35
C GLU A 141 8.70 -0.88 9.01
N ARG A 142 7.35 -0.92 9.05
CA ARG A 142 6.50 0.26 8.82
C ARG A 142 6.73 1.32 9.89
N GLU A 143 6.78 0.92 11.15
CA GLU A 143 7.00 1.80 12.29
C GLU A 143 8.38 2.46 12.24
N LEU A 144 9.43 1.68 11.97
CA LEU A 144 10.80 2.20 11.76
C LEU A 144 10.87 3.17 10.58
N GLY A 145 10.17 2.87 9.48
CA GLY A 145 10.07 3.77 8.33
C GLY A 145 9.43 5.11 8.70
N ALA A 146 8.33 5.07 9.43
CA ALA A 146 7.64 6.27 9.91
C ALA A 146 8.49 7.09 10.90
N GLU A 147 9.25 6.43 11.78
CA GLU A 147 10.19 7.07 12.70
C GLU A 147 11.30 7.81 11.94
N ARG A 148 11.95 7.14 10.99
CA ARG A 148 12.98 7.76 10.13
C ARG A 148 12.46 8.99 9.37
N VAL A 149 11.21 8.94 8.89
CA VAL A 149 10.58 10.10 8.23
C VAL A 149 10.36 11.23 9.22
N ARG A 150 9.84 10.94 10.44
CA ARG A 150 9.66 11.94 11.49
C ARG A 150 10.97 12.63 11.88
N ASP A 151 12.04 11.84 12.03
CA ASP A 151 13.38 12.36 12.37
C ASP A 151 13.93 13.27 11.26
N LYS A 152 13.78 12.86 9.99
CA LYS A 152 14.17 13.71 8.85
C LYS A 152 13.40 15.04 8.82
N ILE A 153 12.10 15.00 9.10
CA ILE A 153 11.26 16.20 9.19
C ILE A 153 11.71 17.08 10.37
N ALA A 154 11.96 16.50 11.55
CA ALA A 154 12.44 17.21 12.72
C ALA A 154 13.81 17.85 12.47
N ALA A 155 14.74 17.13 11.87
CA ALA A 155 16.05 17.65 11.49
C ALA A 155 15.95 18.79 10.45
N SER A 156 15.03 18.66 9.47
CA SER A 156 14.77 19.72 8.49
C SER A 156 14.19 20.97 9.13
N LYS A 157 13.25 20.82 10.06
CA LYS A 157 12.70 21.96 10.84
C LYS A 157 13.77 22.65 11.69
N LYS A 158 14.65 21.89 12.35
CA LYS A 158 15.79 22.47 13.10
C LYS A 158 16.73 23.29 12.21
N LYS A 159 16.85 22.95 10.93
CA LYS A 159 17.59 23.73 9.92
C LYS A 159 16.80 24.92 9.33
N GLY A 160 15.62 25.21 9.87
CA GLY A 160 14.75 26.30 9.38
C GLY A 160 14.14 26.01 8.00
N MET A 161 14.06 24.74 7.58
CA MET A 161 13.46 24.38 6.31
C MET A 161 11.95 24.16 6.46
N TRP A 162 11.20 24.66 5.50
CA TRP A 162 9.79 24.35 5.34
C TRP A 162 9.61 22.91 4.84
N THR A 163 8.91 22.09 5.60
CA THR A 163 8.78 20.65 5.34
C THR A 163 7.47 20.25 4.65
N GLY A 164 6.72 21.25 4.17
CA GLY A 164 5.44 21.02 3.46
C GLY A 164 4.22 21.42 4.27
N GLY A 165 3.05 21.25 3.66
CA GLY A 165 1.77 21.74 4.15
C GLY A 165 1.36 23.07 3.50
N PRO A 166 0.14 23.60 3.77
CA PRO A 166 -0.27 24.91 3.29
C PRO A 166 0.65 26.00 3.87
N VAL A 167 1.14 26.87 3.00
CA VAL A 167 1.99 28.01 3.44
C VAL A 167 1.12 28.96 4.26
N PRO A 168 1.53 29.35 5.48
CA PRO A 168 0.77 30.31 6.29
C PRO A 168 0.62 31.65 5.56
N LEU A 169 -0.49 32.34 5.75
CA LEU A 169 -0.71 33.70 5.27
C LEU A 169 0.39 34.62 5.79
N GLY A 170 0.89 35.56 4.98
CA GLY A 170 2.03 36.40 5.29
C GLY A 170 3.38 35.84 4.90
N TYR A 171 3.42 34.63 4.34
CA TYR A 171 4.66 34.01 3.91
C TYR A 171 4.53 33.36 2.53
N ASP A 172 5.65 33.34 1.78
CA ASP A 172 5.88 32.55 0.58
C ASP A 172 6.88 31.43 0.84
N SER A 173 6.73 30.32 0.13
CA SER A 173 7.74 29.25 0.18
C SER A 173 8.75 29.42 -0.97
N LYS A 174 9.98 29.77 -0.66
CA LYS A 174 11.10 29.87 -1.63
C LYS A 174 12.27 29.02 -1.15
N ASN A 175 12.79 28.16 -2.02
CA ASN A 175 13.94 27.28 -1.73
C ASN A 175 13.79 26.48 -0.41
N LYS A 176 12.61 25.92 -0.15
CA LYS A 176 12.28 25.20 1.10
C LYS A 176 12.42 26.06 2.36
N LYS A 177 12.27 27.35 2.26
CA LYS A 177 12.21 28.27 3.40
C LYS A 177 10.98 29.16 3.28
N LEU A 178 10.43 29.57 4.42
CA LEU A 178 9.40 30.59 4.47
C LEU A 178 10.06 31.96 4.36
N VAL A 179 9.62 32.76 3.40
CA VAL A 179 10.05 34.15 3.18
C VAL A 179 8.83 35.03 3.41
N ILE A 180 9.01 36.15 4.07
CA ILE A 180 7.91 37.10 4.36
C ILE A 180 7.38 37.68 3.03
N ASN A 181 6.08 37.52 2.83
CA ASN A 181 5.31 38.22 1.82
C ASN A 181 4.88 39.54 2.40
N LYS A 182 5.45 40.68 1.91
CA LYS A 182 5.27 41.99 2.51
C LYS A 182 3.81 42.46 2.52
N GLU A 183 3.08 42.21 1.43
CA GLU A 183 1.68 42.59 1.27
C GLU A 183 0.78 41.82 2.25
N GLU A 184 0.90 40.51 2.28
CA GLU A 184 0.14 39.70 3.23
C GLU A 184 0.56 39.91 4.69
N ALA A 185 1.82 40.19 4.94
CA ALA A 185 2.33 40.45 6.30
C ALA A 185 1.75 41.72 6.93
N GLU A 186 1.43 42.72 6.11
CA GLU A 186 0.76 43.98 6.62
C GLU A 186 -0.66 43.63 7.05
N ILE A 187 -1.37 42.82 6.29
CA ILE A 187 -2.72 42.37 6.65
C ILE A 187 -2.69 41.57 7.97
N ILE A 188 -1.74 40.67 8.10
CA ILE A 188 -1.58 39.85 9.32
C ILE A 188 -1.28 40.74 10.54
N ARG A 189 -0.37 41.72 10.41
CA ARG A 189 -0.08 42.65 11.49
C ARG A 189 -1.31 43.46 11.93
N PHE A 190 -2.05 43.96 10.93
CA PHE A 190 -3.31 44.66 11.20
C PHE A 190 -4.29 43.77 11.98
N ILE A 191 -4.48 42.50 11.55
CA ILE A 191 -5.38 41.55 12.23
C ILE A 191 -4.96 41.38 13.71
N PHE A 192 -3.66 41.17 13.97
CA PHE A 192 -3.18 40.99 15.35
C PHE A 192 -3.30 42.24 16.22
N GLU A 193 -3.00 43.39 15.68
CA GLU A 193 -3.10 44.66 16.40
C GLU A 193 -4.56 44.99 16.70
N ASP A 194 -5.44 44.84 15.72
CA ASP A 194 -6.86 45.13 15.91
C ASP A 194 -7.50 44.12 16.88
N TYR A 195 -7.18 42.82 16.77
CA TYR A 195 -7.67 41.87 17.74
C TYR A 195 -7.13 42.12 19.17
N LYS A 196 -5.89 42.58 19.30
CA LYS A 196 -5.33 42.94 20.59
C LYS A 196 -6.10 44.13 21.21
N ARG A 197 -6.56 45.08 20.39
CA ARG A 197 -7.34 46.24 20.77
C ARG A 197 -8.79 45.88 21.13
N THR A 198 -9.47 45.16 20.25
CA THR A 198 -10.92 44.87 20.32
C THR A 198 -11.24 43.61 21.13
N LYS A 199 -10.32 42.64 21.20
CA LYS A 199 -10.50 41.27 21.74
C LYS A 199 -11.73 40.56 21.18
N SER A 200 -12.18 40.96 19.99
CA SER A 200 -13.36 40.42 19.30
C SER A 200 -13.03 40.06 17.87
N GLN A 201 -13.15 38.78 17.53
CA GLN A 201 -12.97 38.31 16.16
C GLN A 201 -13.96 38.97 15.20
N PHE A 202 -15.21 39.09 15.61
CA PHE A 202 -16.26 39.70 14.80
C PHE A 202 -15.93 41.17 14.44
N GLN A 203 -15.45 41.96 15.40
CA GLN A 203 -15.06 43.34 15.16
C GLN A 203 -13.87 43.43 14.22
N THR A 204 -12.84 42.59 14.42
CA THR A 204 -11.67 42.54 13.54
C THR A 204 -12.03 42.20 12.10
N VAL A 205 -12.96 41.20 11.87
CA VAL A 205 -13.44 40.89 10.53
C VAL A 205 -14.19 42.06 9.89
N ARG A 206 -15.00 42.79 10.69
CA ARG A 206 -15.72 43.97 10.22
C ARG A 206 -14.75 45.10 9.84
N ASP A 207 -13.74 45.35 10.68
CA ASP A 207 -12.75 46.43 10.45
C ASP A 207 -11.89 46.11 9.22
N LEU A 208 -11.55 44.78 8.97
CA LEU A 208 -10.90 44.33 7.76
C LEU A 208 -11.74 44.60 6.50
N SER A 209 -13.05 44.33 6.57
CA SER A 209 -13.95 44.57 5.43
C SER A 209 -14.09 46.05 5.06
N LEU A 210 -13.97 46.93 6.01
CA LEU A 210 -14.02 48.41 5.82
C LEU A 210 -12.76 48.95 5.14
N ILE A 211 -11.62 48.27 5.24
CA ILE A 211 -10.35 48.65 4.61
C ILE A 211 -10.28 48.20 3.13
N HIS A 212 -11.36 47.65 2.57
CA HIS A 212 -11.40 47.12 1.20
C HIS A 212 -10.29 46.11 0.87
N ILE A 213 -9.86 45.33 1.86
CA ILE A 213 -9.03 44.16 1.61
C ILE A 213 -9.94 43.09 1.08
N SER A 214 -10.17 43.08 -0.27
CA SER A 214 -10.76 41.92 -0.96
C SER A 214 -9.90 40.71 -0.65
N GLU A 215 -10.53 39.61 -0.32
CA GLU A 215 -9.86 38.30 -0.12
C GLU A 215 -8.80 38.11 -1.22
N PRO A 216 -7.51 37.92 -0.89
CA PRO A 216 -6.53 37.68 -1.91
C PRO A 216 -6.90 36.36 -2.59
N THR A 217 -7.43 36.45 -3.80
CA THR A 217 -7.65 35.29 -4.67
C THR A 217 -6.29 34.64 -4.91
N ARG A 218 -5.99 33.63 -4.10
CA ARG A 218 -4.80 32.81 -4.29
C ARG A 218 -4.98 32.09 -5.62
N PRO A 219 -4.12 32.31 -6.63
CA PRO A 219 -4.23 31.54 -7.86
C PRO A 219 -4.09 30.06 -7.50
N GLU A 220 -5.05 29.25 -7.93
CA GLU A 220 -4.99 27.80 -7.79
C GLU A 220 -3.68 27.35 -8.44
N ARG A 221 -2.79 26.78 -7.63
CA ARG A 221 -1.60 26.12 -8.16
C ARG A 221 -2.05 24.84 -8.85
N ILE A 222 -2.04 24.88 -10.17
CA ILE A 222 -2.13 23.69 -11.01
C ILE A 222 -0.99 22.76 -10.61
N SER A 223 -1.36 21.57 -10.14
CA SER A 223 -0.47 20.45 -9.77
C SER A 223 0.14 19.81 -11.00
#